data_01b81166f2ed7186441110a23c891acd
#
_entry.id   01b81166f2ed7186441110a23c891acd
#
_cell.length_a   1.000
_cell.length_b   1.000
_cell.length_c   1.000
_cell.angle_alpha   90.00
_cell.angle_beta   90.00
_cell.angle_gamma   90.00
#
_symmetry.space_group_name_H-M   'P 1'
#
loop_
_entity.id
_entity.type
_entity.pdbx_description
1 polymer ?
#
loop_
_entity_poly.entity_id
_entity_poly.type
_entity_poly.pdbx_seq_one_letter_code
_entity_poly.pdbx_strand_id
1 'polypeptide(L)'
;MIHHAAPDFWSSYRSLPSEIQSVADRAFALLKADSRPPSLHFKKVDNFWSVRVGIHHRALGIDIMGGVLWFWIGTHAEYDRLIG
;
A
#
# COMPACT_ATOMS: atom_id res chain seq x y z
N MET A 1 -10.51 -2.45 11.00
CA MET A 1 -9.27 -3.08 10.47
C MET A 1 -8.08 -2.21 10.81
N ILE A 2 -7.01 -2.80 11.30
CA ILE A 2 -5.80 -2.09 11.67
C ILE A 2 -4.82 -2.13 10.51
N HIS A 3 -4.11 -1.01 10.26
CA HIS A 3 -3.09 -0.93 9.23
C HIS A 3 -1.76 -0.57 9.86
N HIS A 4 -0.78 -1.45 9.70
CA HIS A 4 0.58 -1.25 10.20
C HIS A 4 1.55 -1.22 9.02
N ALA A 5 2.70 -0.58 9.20
CA ALA A 5 3.76 -0.56 8.21
C ALA A 5 4.99 -1.27 8.79
N ALA A 6 5.46 -2.30 8.08
CA ALA A 6 6.68 -3.01 8.45
C ALA A 6 7.92 -2.17 8.14
N PRO A 7 9.09 -2.48 8.75
CA PRO A 7 10.32 -1.77 8.41
C PRO A 7 10.65 -1.78 6.91
N ASP A 8 10.39 -2.88 6.21
CA ASP A 8 10.62 -2.99 4.77
C ASP A 8 9.76 -2.01 3.98
N PHE A 9 8.54 -1.72 4.46
CA PHE A 9 7.69 -0.71 3.83
C PHE A 9 8.39 0.64 3.84
N TRP A 10 8.95 1.04 4.97
CA TRP A 10 9.61 2.33 5.10
C TRP A 10 10.85 2.42 4.23
N SER A 11 11.56 1.32 4.01
CA SER A 11 12.70 1.30 3.08
C SER A 11 12.25 1.61 1.66
N SER A 12 11.17 1.00 1.19
CA SER A 12 10.60 1.29 -0.13
C SER A 12 10.06 2.72 -0.21
N TYR A 13 9.36 3.15 0.85
CA TYR A 13 8.77 4.48 0.94
C TYR A 13 9.82 5.58 0.79
N ARG A 14 10.96 5.42 1.46
CA ARG A 14 12.04 6.41 1.42
C ARG A 14 12.67 6.56 0.04
N SER A 15 12.51 5.55 -0.82
CA SER A 15 13.00 5.61 -2.21
C SER A 15 12.06 6.37 -3.15
N LEU A 16 10.86 6.72 -2.70
CA LEU A 16 9.89 7.42 -3.53
C LEU A 16 10.21 8.91 -3.61
N PRO A 17 9.87 9.57 -4.75
CA PRO A 17 9.89 11.03 -4.80
C PRO A 17 8.98 11.63 -3.73
N SER A 18 9.31 12.82 -3.26
CA SER A 18 8.58 13.45 -2.14
C SER A 18 7.10 13.67 -2.43
N GLU A 19 6.73 14.02 -3.67
CA GLU A 19 5.33 14.18 -4.03
C GLU A 19 4.56 12.85 -3.98
N ILE A 20 5.23 11.73 -4.27
CA ILE A 20 4.60 10.41 -4.16
C ILE A 20 4.50 9.99 -2.70
N GLN A 21 5.48 10.33 -1.87
CA GLN A 21 5.38 10.11 -0.43
C GLN A 21 4.16 10.82 0.15
N SER A 22 3.87 12.04 -0.29
CA SER A 22 2.69 12.78 0.15
C SER A 22 1.39 12.07 -0.27
N VAL A 23 1.35 11.53 -1.49
CA VAL A 23 0.19 10.75 -1.96
C VAL A 23 0.03 9.49 -1.10
N ALA A 24 1.13 8.81 -0.79
CA ALA A 24 1.11 7.62 0.05
C ALA A 24 0.63 7.94 1.47
N ASP A 25 1.06 9.06 2.04
CA ASP A 25 0.62 9.49 3.36
C ASP A 25 -0.88 9.71 3.41
N ARG A 26 -1.44 10.35 2.38
CA ARG A 26 -2.89 10.58 2.29
C ARG A 26 -3.65 9.27 2.12
N ALA A 27 -3.14 8.36 1.30
CA ALA A 27 -3.75 7.05 1.10
C ALA A 27 -3.80 6.26 2.41
N PHE A 28 -2.71 6.26 3.16
CA PHE A 28 -2.65 5.57 4.45
C PHE A 28 -3.63 6.16 5.46
N ALA A 29 -3.70 7.48 5.53
CA ALA A 29 -4.66 8.16 6.40
C ALA A 29 -6.11 7.79 6.03
N LEU A 30 -6.40 7.71 4.73
CA LEU A 30 -7.73 7.34 4.24
C LEU A 30 -8.07 5.88 4.60
N LEU A 31 -7.12 4.97 4.47
CA LEU A 31 -7.31 3.56 4.85
C LEU A 31 -7.64 3.42 6.35
N LYS A 32 -6.99 4.22 7.19
CA LYS A 32 -7.24 4.17 8.63
C LYS A 32 -8.59 4.75 9.00
N ALA A 33 -9.09 5.71 8.22
CA ALA A 33 -10.36 6.38 8.47
C ALA A 33 -11.56 5.65 7.86
N ASP A 34 -11.35 4.91 6.77
CA ASP A 34 -12.41 4.24 6.02
C ASP A 34 -11.97 2.81 5.71
N SER A 35 -12.81 1.84 6.02
CA SER A 35 -12.48 0.43 5.80
C SER A 35 -12.40 0.05 4.32
N ARG A 36 -13.08 0.77 3.43
CA ARG A 36 -13.12 0.45 1.99
C ARG A 36 -13.15 1.72 1.14
N PRO A 37 -12.07 2.52 1.12
CA PRO A 37 -12.06 3.74 0.31
C PRO A 37 -12.06 3.38 -1.18
N PRO A 38 -13.09 3.78 -1.96
CA PRO A 38 -13.22 3.36 -3.36
C PRO A 38 -12.04 3.80 -4.25
N SER A 39 -11.49 4.98 -3.99
CA SER A 39 -10.41 5.53 -4.83
C SER A 39 -9.11 4.76 -4.71
N LEU A 40 -8.94 3.95 -3.67
CA LEU A 40 -7.69 3.22 -3.43
C LEU A 40 -7.69 1.81 -3.99
N HIS A 41 -8.83 1.32 -4.47
CA HIS A 41 -8.95 -0.05 -4.99
C HIS A 41 -8.34 -1.09 -4.02
N PHE A 42 -8.68 -0.96 -2.75
CA PHE A 42 -8.20 -1.85 -1.69
C PHE A 42 -8.81 -3.24 -1.87
N LYS A 43 -7.97 -4.23 -2.18
CA LYS A 43 -8.45 -5.58 -2.49
C LYS A 43 -7.39 -6.63 -2.20
N LYS A 44 -7.85 -7.89 -2.10
CA LYS A 44 -6.97 -9.05 -1.98
C LYS A 44 -6.61 -9.54 -3.38
N VAL A 45 -5.31 -9.75 -3.61
CA VAL A 45 -4.77 -10.32 -4.84
C VAL A 45 -3.87 -11.48 -4.43
N ASP A 46 -4.29 -12.72 -4.74
CA ASP A 46 -3.65 -13.93 -4.22
C ASP A 46 -3.59 -13.87 -2.68
N ASN A 47 -2.41 -13.95 -2.10
CA ASN A 47 -2.24 -13.90 -0.64
C ASN A 47 -1.91 -12.51 -0.12
N PHE A 48 -1.99 -11.49 -0.98
CA PHE A 48 -1.57 -10.13 -0.63
C PHE A 48 -2.75 -9.18 -0.66
N TRP A 49 -2.72 -8.18 0.24
CA TRP A 49 -3.56 -7.01 0.11
C TRP A 49 -2.86 -6.02 -0.80
N SER A 50 -3.61 -5.39 -1.69
CA SER A 50 -3.11 -4.40 -2.64
C SER A 50 -3.91 -3.12 -2.51
N VAL A 51 -3.22 -1.99 -2.60
CA VAL A 51 -3.85 -0.68 -2.60
C VAL A 51 -3.19 0.20 -3.65
N ARG A 52 -4.02 0.99 -4.33
CA ARG A 52 -3.54 1.95 -5.32
C ARG A 52 -3.06 3.22 -4.61
N VAL A 53 -1.89 3.70 -5.00
CA VAL A 53 -1.30 4.92 -4.45
C VAL A 53 -1.04 5.86 -5.62
N GLY A 54 -1.96 6.80 -5.84
CA GLY A 54 -1.94 7.62 -7.05
C GLY A 54 -2.16 6.78 -8.30
N ILE A 55 -1.75 7.29 -9.46
CA ILE A 55 -1.99 6.63 -10.74
C ILE A 55 -0.96 5.54 -11.03
N HIS A 56 0.29 5.75 -10.59
CA HIS A 56 1.41 4.93 -11.04
C HIS A 56 2.05 4.06 -9.94
N HIS A 57 1.50 4.06 -8.73
CA HIS A 57 2.10 3.36 -7.61
C HIS A 57 1.11 2.44 -6.93
N ARG A 58 1.65 1.41 -6.26
CA ARG A 58 0.90 0.42 -5.49
C ARG A 58 1.64 0.05 -4.24
N ALA A 59 0.88 -0.38 -3.22
CA ALA A 59 1.46 -0.96 -2.00
C ALA A 59 0.93 -2.36 -1.80
N LEU A 60 1.73 -3.21 -1.16
CA LEU A 60 1.38 -4.59 -0.85
C LEU A 60 1.47 -4.84 0.66
N GLY A 61 0.55 -5.64 1.14
CA GLY A 61 0.50 -6.04 2.55
C GLY A 61 0.08 -7.48 2.71
N ILE A 62 0.26 -7.99 3.91
CA ILE A 62 -0.17 -9.34 4.28
C ILE A 62 -1.16 -9.28 5.43
N ASP A 63 -1.95 -10.34 5.56
CA ASP A 63 -2.89 -10.47 6.68
C ASP A 63 -2.12 -10.59 8.00
N ILE A 64 -2.57 -9.84 8.99
CA ILE A 64 -2.22 -10.06 10.38
C ILE A 64 -3.52 -10.10 11.18
N MET A 65 -3.47 -10.53 12.42
CA MET A 65 -4.66 -10.56 13.26
C MET A 65 -5.26 -9.16 13.36
N GLY A 66 -6.50 -9.02 12.90
CA GLY A 66 -7.24 -7.76 12.96
C GLY A 66 -6.87 -6.74 11.89
N GLY A 67 -6.01 -7.05 10.93
CA GLY A 67 -5.63 -6.04 9.95
C GLY A 67 -4.64 -6.47 8.89
N VAL A 68 -3.87 -5.50 8.44
CA VAL A 68 -2.91 -5.65 7.35
C VAL A 68 -1.56 -5.09 7.78
N LEU A 69 -0.50 -5.82 7.48
CA LEU A 69 0.88 -5.35 7.63
C LEU A 69 1.41 -5.02 6.23
N TRP A 70 1.56 -3.73 5.96
CA TRP A 70 2.10 -3.25 4.69
C TRP A 70 3.62 -3.41 4.70
N PHE A 71 4.17 -4.02 3.65
CA PHE A 71 5.60 -4.34 3.60
C PHE A 71 6.31 -3.78 2.38
N TRP A 72 5.59 -3.24 1.40
CA TRP A 72 6.21 -2.76 0.17
C TRP A 72 5.35 -1.66 -0.47
N ILE A 73 6.01 -0.70 -1.10
CA ILE A 73 5.37 0.30 -1.94
C ILE A 73 6.32 0.62 -3.10
N GLY A 74 5.79 0.74 -4.30
CA GLY A 74 6.59 1.04 -5.48
C GLY A 74 5.73 1.33 -6.69
N THR A 75 6.34 1.31 -7.87
CA THR A 75 5.64 1.60 -9.13
C THR A 75 4.72 0.44 -9.52
N HIS A 76 3.73 0.75 -10.37
CA HIS A 76 2.83 -0.26 -10.91
C HIS A 76 3.61 -1.33 -11.70
N ALA A 77 4.64 -0.92 -12.43
CA ALA A 77 5.48 -1.86 -13.18
C ALA A 77 6.22 -2.83 -12.26
N GLU A 78 6.76 -2.34 -11.14
CA GLU A 78 7.39 -3.18 -10.13
C GLU A 78 6.38 -4.13 -9.49
N TYR A 79 5.19 -3.62 -9.18
CA TYR A 79 4.10 -4.39 -8.63
C TYR A 79 3.74 -5.56 -9.56
N ASP A 80 3.61 -5.30 -10.86
CA ASP A 80 3.31 -6.35 -11.85
C ASP A 80 4.37 -7.44 -11.87
N ARG A 81 5.64 -7.07 -11.71
CA ARG A 81 6.72 -8.06 -11.66
C ARG A 81 6.71 -8.89 -10.38
N LEU A 82 6.27 -8.30 -9.27
CA LEU A 82 6.23 -9.00 -7.98
C LEU A 82 5.12 -10.03 -7.90
N ILE A 83 3.96 -9.72 -8.45
CA ILE A 83 2.78 -10.58 -8.31
C ILE A 83 2.30 -11.20 -9.63
N GLY A 84 2.73 -10.66 -10.71
CA GLY A 84 2.33 -11.10 -12.03
C GLY A 84 3.15 -12.24 -12.52
#